data_22af8d1a077cc2e5fed7f62615387d7b
#
_entry.id   22af8d1a077cc2e5fed7f62615387d7b
#
_cell.length_a   1.000
_cell.length_b   1.000
_cell.length_c   1.000
_cell.angle_alpha   90.00
_cell.angle_beta   90.00
_cell.angle_gamma   90.00
#
_symmetry.space_group_name_H-M   'P 1'
#
loop_
_entity.id
_entity.type
_entity.pdbx_description
1 polymer ?
#
loop_
_entity_poly.entity_id
_entity_poly.type
_entity_poly.pdbx_seq_one_letter_code
_entity_poly.pdbx_strand_id
1 'polypeptide(L)'
;INPASHDEKVRRASTMVELDDFLHRKPAELSGGQRQRVALARAIVREPNVFLMDEPLSNLDAKLRVSTRAQIKNLSHELAVTTIYVTHDQIEAMTLAHRVVVMEKGIIQQVGTPTEIYERPANTFVASFIGNPAMNLIKGQIKSGVFSAGAVEIKGFKVPDGGYTIGF
;
A
#
# COMPACT_ATOMS: atom_id res chain seq x y z
N ILE A 1 -10.32 -15.51 -31.17
CA ILE A 1 -9.40 -14.35 -31.05
C ILE A 1 -8.48 -14.41 -32.26
N ASN A 2 -8.40 -13.31 -33.03
CA ASN A 2 -7.53 -13.23 -34.22
C ASN A 2 -6.06 -13.36 -33.78
N PRO A 3 -5.25 -14.28 -34.33
CA PRO A 3 -3.85 -14.47 -33.95
C PRO A 3 -3.01 -13.20 -34.07
N ALA A 4 -3.24 -12.37 -35.07
CA ALA A 4 -2.50 -11.11 -35.26
C ALA A 4 -2.74 -10.10 -34.12
N SER A 5 -3.96 -10.01 -33.59
CA SER A 5 -4.27 -9.14 -32.45
C SER A 5 -3.73 -9.70 -31.11
N HIS A 6 -3.46 -11.01 -31.05
CA HIS A 6 -2.88 -11.66 -29.88
C HIS A 6 -1.40 -11.27 -29.70
N ASP A 7 -0.61 -11.31 -30.77
CA ASP A 7 0.81 -10.97 -30.71
C ASP A 7 1.03 -9.50 -30.38
N GLU A 8 0.20 -8.60 -30.90
CA GLU A 8 0.25 -7.17 -30.57
C GLU A 8 -0.04 -6.91 -29.10
N LYS A 9 -1.08 -7.54 -28.54
CA LYS A 9 -1.40 -7.42 -27.10
C LYS A 9 -0.30 -7.98 -26.20
N VAL A 10 0.28 -9.10 -26.58
CA VAL A 10 1.42 -9.71 -25.83
C VAL A 10 2.62 -8.78 -25.86
N ARG A 11 3.00 -8.24 -27.03
CA ARG A 11 4.12 -7.30 -27.14
C ARG A 11 3.88 -6.04 -26.31
N ARG A 12 2.70 -5.41 -26.45
CA ARG A 12 2.35 -4.24 -25.63
C ARG A 12 2.49 -4.53 -24.15
N ALA A 13 1.94 -5.65 -23.66
CA ALA A 13 2.02 -6.00 -22.25
C ALA A 13 3.46 -6.32 -21.82
N SER A 14 4.29 -6.95 -22.66
CA SER A 14 5.69 -7.22 -22.33
C SER A 14 6.52 -5.95 -22.22
N THR A 15 6.32 -5.00 -23.12
CA THR A 15 7.00 -3.70 -23.10
C THR A 15 6.64 -2.91 -21.82
N MET A 16 5.35 -2.89 -21.44
CA MET A 16 4.89 -2.21 -20.22
C MET A 16 5.55 -2.75 -18.94
N VAL A 17 5.98 -4.01 -18.91
CA VAL A 17 6.63 -4.64 -17.75
C VAL A 17 8.10 -4.99 -18.01
N GLU A 18 8.72 -4.46 -19.07
CA GLU A 18 10.14 -4.65 -19.43
C GLU A 18 10.52 -6.15 -19.55
N LEU A 19 9.75 -6.91 -20.30
CA LEU A 19 9.96 -8.34 -20.54
C LEU A 19 10.26 -8.71 -22.00
N ASP A 20 10.46 -7.74 -22.90
CA ASP A 20 10.60 -7.98 -24.34
C ASP A 20 11.73 -8.96 -24.67
N ASP A 21 12.88 -8.84 -23.99
CA ASP A 21 14.04 -9.71 -24.16
C ASP A 21 13.84 -11.16 -23.64
N PHE A 22 12.75 -11.38 -22.90
CA PHE A 22 12.49 -12.64 -22.22
C PHE A 22 11.29 -13.42 -22.77
N LEU A 23 10.64 -12.93 -23.84
CA LEU A 23 9.42 -13.55 -24.39
C LEU A 23 9.60 -14.99 -24.85
N HIS A 24 10.82 -15.38 -25.24
CA HIS A 24 11.17 -16.73 -25.70
C HIS A 24 11.61 -17.68 -24.58
N ARG A 25 11.79 -17.18 -23.34
CA ARG A 25 12.24 -17.99 -22.21
C ARG A 25 11.09 -18.76 -21.55
N LYS A 26 11.42 -19.94 -21.08
CA LYS A 26 10.49 -20.73 -20.26
C LYS A 26 10.43 -20.18 -18.82
N PRO A 27 9.33 -20.37 -18.09
CA PRO A 27 9.20 -19.87 -16.72
C PRO A 27 10.31 -20.31 -15.76
N ALA A 28 10.88 -21.50 -15.95
CA ALA A 28 12.00 -22.01 -15.15
C ALA A 28 13.32 -21.25 -15.37
N GLU A 29 13.45 -20.55 -16.50
CA GLU A 29 14.65 -19.79 -16.89
C GLU A 29 14.57 -18.32 -16.44
N LEU A 30 13.48 -17.94 -15.77
CA LEU A 30 13.21 -16.59 -15.30
C LEU A 30 13.56 -16.45 -13.81
N SER A 31 14.08 -15.28 -13.44
CA SER A 31 14.26 -14.90 -12.05
C SER A 31 12.90 -14.71 -11.33
N GLY A 32 12.89 -14.62 -10.00
CA GLY A 32 11.69 -14.39 -9.22
C GLY A 32 10.93 -13.12 -9.66
N GLY A 33 11.65 -12.02 -9.84
CA GLY A 33 11.06 -10.76 -10.30
C GLY A 33 10.57 -10.80 -11.75
N GLN A 34 11.27 -11.52 -12.64
CA GLN A 34 10.80 -11.73 -14.02
C GLN A 34 9.52 -12.55 -14.04
N ARG A 35 9.41 -13.62 -13.24
CA ARG A 35 8.16 -14.39 -13.10
C ARG A 35 7.01 -13.53 -12.61
N GLN A 36 7.26 -12.61 -11.67
CA GLN A 36 6.23 -11.71 -11.18
C GLN A 36 5.77 -10.71 -12.25
N ARG A 37 6.70 -10.14 -13.02
CA ARG A 37 6.36 -9.29 -14.17
C ARG A 37 5.57 -10.06 -15.24
N VAL A 38 5.87 -11.34 -15.46
CA VAL A 38 5.04 -12.21 -16.32
C VAL A 38 3.61 -12.34 -15.78
N ALA A 39 3.43 -12.49 -14.47
CA ALA A 39 2.10 -12.54 -13.88
C ALA A 39 1.32 -11.22 -14.10
N LEU A 40 1.99 -10.07 -13.96
CA LEU A 40 1.41 -8.76 -14.30
C LEU A 40 1.06 -8.65 -15.78
N ALA A 41 1.98 -9.01 -16.70
CA ALA A 41 1.73 -9.00 -18.14
C ALA A 41 0.51 -9.85 -18.52
N ARG A 42 0.37 -11.04 -17.91
CA ARG A 42 -0.80 -11.92 -18.12
C ARG A 42 -2.12 -11.27 -17.67
N ALA A 43 -2.09 -10.47 -16.63
CA ALA A 43 -3.27 -9.73 -16.18
C ALA A 43 -3.60 -8.58 -17.15
N ILE A 44 -2.58 -7.84 -17.63
CA ILE A 44 -2.71 -6.71 -18.56
C ILE A 44 -3.28 -7.16 -19.91
N VAL A 45 -2.76 -8.26 -20.48
CA VAL A 45 -3.21 -8.79 -21.80
C VAL A 45 -4.72 -9.04 -21.84
N ARG A 46 -5.35 -9.31 -20.69
CA ARG A 46 -6.79 -9.54 -20.58
C ARG A 46 -7.63 -8.28 -20.68
N GLU A 47 -7.00 -7.08 -20.63
CA GLU A 47 -7.69 -5.78 -20.63
C GLU A 47 -8.86 -5.73 -19.62
N PRO A 48 -8.60 -6.00 -18.34
CA PRO A 48 -9.67 -6.10 -17.34
C PRO A 48 -10.24 -4.72 -17.00
N ASN A 49 -11.50 -4.68 -16.54
CA ASN A 49 -12.11 -3.46 -15.99
C ASN A 49 -11.66 -3.15 -14.56
N VAL A 50 -11.13 -4.15 -13.84
CA VAL A 50 -10.62 -4.03 -12.47
C VAL A 50 -9.42 -4.96 -12.30
N PHE A 51 -8.33 -4.46 -11.71
CA PHE A 51 -7.24 -5.30 -11.21
C PHE A 51 -7.45 -5.65 -9.74
N LEU A 52 -7.24 -6.92 -9.41
CA LEU A 52 -7.17 -7.41 -8.04
C LEU A 52 -5.74 -7.92 -7.80
N MET A 53 -5.00 -7.24 -6.95
CA MET A 53 -3.62 -7.58 -6.60
C MET A 53 -3.55 -7.92 -5.11
N ASP A 54 -3.22 -9.16 -4.81
CA ASP A 54 -3.09 -9.65 -3.44
C ASP A 54 -1.61 -9.84 -3.12
N GLU A 55 -1.06 -8.96 -2.28
CA GLU A 55 0.35 -8.92 -1.85
C GLU A 55 1.37 -9.13 -3.00
N PRO A 56 1.28 -8.38 -4.12
CA PRO A 56 2.04 -8.71 -5.32
C PRO A 56 3.56 -8.53 -5.16
N LEU A 57 4.04 -7.87 -4.12
CA LEU A 57 5.46 -7.62 -3.89
C LEU A 57 6.06 -8.37 -2.69
N SER A 58 5.27 -9.19 -1.99
CA SER A 58 5.68 -9.86 -0.74
C SER A 58 6.91 -10.77 -0.89
N ASN A 59 7.06 -11.43 -2.04
CA ASN A 59 8.12 -12.39 -2.32
C ASN A 59 9.37 -11.79 -3.00
N LEU A 60 9.49 -10.45 -3.06
CA LEU A 60 10.60 -9.76 -3.68
C LEU A 60 11.61 -9.27 -2.65
N ASP A 61 12.90 -9.27 -3.01
CA ASP A 61 13.93 -8.58 -2.24
C ASP A 61 13.71 -7.05 -2.24
N ALA A 62 14.33 -6.35 -1.30
CA ALA A 62 14.09 -4.92 -1.07
C ALA A 62 14.36 -4.05 -2.31
N LYS A 63 15.43 -4.33 -3.06
CA LYS A 63 15.80 -3.55 -4.26
C LYS A 63 14.78 -3.75 -5.38
N LEU A 64 14.40 -4.99 -5.62
CA LEU A 64 13.43 -5.35 -6.66
C LEU A 64 12.03 -4.85 -6.30
N ARG A 65 11.66 -4.85 -5.00
CA ARG A 65 10.39 -4.30 -4.51
C ARG A 65 10.25 -2.81 -4.84
N VAL A 66 11.30 -2.02 -4.64
CA VAL A 66 11.28 -0.58 -4.97
C VAL A 66 11.06 -0.35 -6.47
N SER A 67 11.81 -1.04 -7.34
CA SER A 67 11.67 -0.88 -8.79
C SER A 67 10.30 -1.37 -9.30
N THR A 68 9.82 -2.50 -8.81
CA THR A 68 8.52 -3.05 -9.22
C THR A 68 7.35 -2.19 -8.72
N ARG A 69 7.46 -1.56 -7.53
CA ARG A 69 6.48 -0.59 -7.04
C ARG A 69 6.34 0.60 -7.99
N ALA A 70 7.46 1.16 -8.46
CA ALA A 70 7.43 2.25 -9.44
C ALA A 70 6.76 1.81 -10.75
N GLN A 71 7.05 0.60 -11.23
CA GLN A 71 6.42 0.03 -12.43
C GLN A 71 4.90 -0.14 -12.26
N ILE A 72 4.44 -0.68 -11.11
CA ILE A 72 2.99 -0.83 -10.84
C ILE A 72 2.30 0.53 -10.81
N LYS A 73 2.94 1.55 -10.23
CA LYS A 73 2.39 2.91 -10.20
C LYS A 73 2.21 3.48 -11.61
N ASN A 74 3.25 3.40 -12.43
CA ASN A 74 3.19 3.87 -13.82
C ASN A 74 2.13 3.10 -14.61
N LEU A 75 2.11 1.78 -14.46
CA LEU A 75 1.14 0.90 -15.12
C LEU A 75 -0.31 1.26 -14.77
N SER A 76 -0.60 1.51 -13.49
CA SER A 76 -1.96 1.91 -13.08
C SER A 76 -2.37 3.26 -13.65
N HIS A 77 -1.43 4.19 -13.85
CA HIS A 77 -1.68 5.46 -14.56
C HIS A 77 -1.94 5.26 -16.06
N GLU A 78 -1.11 4.45 -16.73
CA GLU A 78 -1.22 4.22 -18.18
C GLU A 78 -2.49 3.48 -18.57
N LEU A 79 -2.89 2.49 -17.76
CA LEU A 79 -4.08 1.68 -18.03
C LEU A 79 -5.38 2.36 -17.63
N ALA A 80 -5.35 3.34 -16.73
CA ALA A 80 -6.52 4.02 -16.18
C ALA A 80 -7.60 3.05 -15.64
N VAL A 81 -7.18 1.89 -15.12
CA VAL A 81 -8.05 0.82 -14.63
C VAL A 81 -8.11 0.86 -13.11
N THR A 82 -9.30 0.73 -12.54
CA THR A 82 -9.47 0.62 -11.09
C THR A 82 -8.68 -0.57 -10.57
N THR A 83 -7.82 -0.33 -9.58
CA THR A 83 -6.98 -1.36 -8.97
C THR A 83 -7.30 -1.50 -7.48
N ILE A 84 -7.63 -2.71 -7.04
CA ILE A 84 -7.69 -3.08 -5.63
C ILE A 84 -6.37 -3.78 -5.31
N TYR A 85 -5.60 -3.17 -4.40
CA TYR A 85 -4.27 -3.62 -4.02
C TYR A 85 -4.25 -3.97 -2.53
N VAL A 86 -4.04 -5.23 -2.20
CA VAL A 86 -3.92 -5.70 -0.83
C VAL A 86 -2.43 -5.78 -0.47
N THR A 87 -2.05 -5.22 0.65
CA THR A 87 -0.68 -5.25 1.17
C THR A 87 -0.66 -5.09 2.68
N HIS A 88 0.36 -5.64 3.33
CA HIS A 88 0.72 -5.34 4.71
C HIS A 88 1.87 -4.32 4.81
N ASP A 89 2.44 -3.90 3.68
CA ASP A 89 3.50 -2.88 3.63
C ASP A 89 2.88 -1.48 3.57
N GLN A 90 3.07 -0.71 4.63
CA GLN A 90 2.57 0.66 4.73
C GLN A 90 3.11 1.57 3.63
N ILE A 91 4.40 1.38 3.24
CA ILE A 91 5.03 2.21 2.21
C ILE A 91 4.32 1.99 0.87
N GLU A 92 3.94 0.74 0.56
CA GLU A 92 3.16 0.43 -0.64
C GLU A 92 1.80 1.13 -0.59
N ALA A 93 1.05 0.96 0.50
CA ALA A 93 -0.26 1.57 0.67
C ALA A 93 -0.20 3.10 0.54
N MET A 94 0.76 3.74 1.22
CA MET A 94 0.88 5.21 1.25
C MET A 94 1.42 5.83 -0.05
N THR A 95 2.15 5.05 -0.88
CA THR A 95 2.76 5.57 -2.11
C THR A 95 2.01 5.22 -3.38
N LEU A 96 1.27 4.12 -3.40
CA LEU A 96 0.55 3.65 -4.58
C LEU A 96 -0.92 4.09 -4.61
N ALA A 97 -1.56 4.14 -3.45
CA ALA A 97 -3.01 4.28 -3.38
C ALA A 97 -3.47 5.74 -3.51
N HIS A 98 -4.61 5.95 -4.20
CA HIS A 98 -5.40 7.18 -4.11
C HIS A 98 -6.28 7.19 -2.87
N ARG A 99 -6.70 6.01 -2.42
CA ARG A 99 -7.53 5.79 -1.23
C ARG A 99 -7.08 4.52 -0.51
N VAL A 100 -6.87 4.61 0.79
CA VAL A 100 -6.45 3.51 1.66
C VAL A 100 -7.62 3.06 2.51
N VAL A 101 -7.76 1.77 2.68
CA VAL A 101 -8.68 1.13 3.62
C VAL A 101 -7.84 0.42 4.66
N VAL A 102 -7.84 0.92 5.90
CA VAL A 102 -7.16 0.27 7.03
C VAL A 102 -8.12 -0.71 7.67
N MET A 103 -7.67 -1.95 7.82
CA MET A 103 -8.48 -3.04 8.39
C MET A 103 -7.78 -3.69 9.59
N GLU A 104 -8.55 -4.07 10.60
CA GLU A 104 -8.12 -4.91 11.72
C GLU A 104 -9.12 -6.04 11.93
N LYS A 105 -8.65 -7.29 11.92
CA LYS A 105 -9.48 -8.49 12.16
C LYS A 105 -10.76 -8.52 11.32
N GLY A 106 -10.66 -8.14 10.04
CA GLY A 106 -11.79 -8.13 9.11
C GLY A 106 -12.72 -6.91 9.24
N ILE A 107 -12.45 -5.97 10.15
CA ILE A 107 -13.25 -4.76 10.35
C ILE A 107 -12.51 -3.54 9.79
N ILE A 108 -13.22 -2.73 9.00
CA ILE A 108 -12.69 -1.47 8.51
C ILE A 108 -12.55 -0.48 9.67
N GLN A 109 -11.33 0.01 9.88
CA GLN A 109 -11.00 0.99 10.91
C GLN A 109 -11.06 2.43 10.39
N GLN A 110 -10.58 2.63 9.15
CA GLN A 110 -10.61 3.94 8.49
C GLN A 110 -10.52 3.77 6.98
N VAL A 111 -11.16 4.70 6.26
CA VAL A 111 -11.04 4.86 4.81
C VAL A 111 -10.73 6.33 4.53
N GLY A 112 -9.68 6.60 3.75
CA GLY A 112 -9.29 7.97 3.40
C GLY A 112 -8.15 8.00 2.40
N THR A 113 -7.72 9.20 2.02
CA THR A 113 -6.47 9.39 1.30
C THR A 113 -5.27 9.04 2.19
N PRO A 114 -4.10 8.69 1.63
CA PRO A 114 -2.89 8.48 2.43
C PRO A 114 -2.62 9.60 3.44
N THR A 115 -2.74 10.85 3.02
CA THR A 115 -2.54 12.03 3.88
C THR A 115 -3.54 12.07 5.03
N GLU A 116 -4.83 11.86 4.75
CA GLU A 116 -5.86 11.84 5.81
C GLU A 116 -5.64 10.73 6.84
N ILE A 117 -5.26 9.53 6.38
CA ILE A 117 -4.97 8.38 7.26
C ILE A 117 -3.78 8.69 8.19
N TYR A 118 -2.74 9.36 7.66
CA TYR A 118 -1.55 9.71 8.42
C TYR A 118 -1.78 10.89 9.38
N GLU A 119 -2.38 11.99 8.90
CA GLU A 119 -2.53 13.21 9.68
C GLU A 119 -3.71 13.17 10.67
N ARG A 120 -4.75 12.37 10.35
CA ARG A 120 -6.00 12.32 11.12
C ARG A 120 -6.45 10.88 11.34
N PRO A 121 -5.65 10.08 12.07
CA PRO A 121 -6.03 8.70 12.37
C PRO A 121 -7.30 8.65 13.19
N ALA A 122 -8.26 7.80 12.78
CA ALA A 122 -9.58 7.70 13.43
C ALA A 122 -9.52 7.08 14.83
N ASN A 123 -8.50 6.30 15.13
CA ASN A 123 -8.32 5.67 16.42
C ASN A 123 -6.84 5.33 16.69
N THR A 124 -6.55 4.87 17.90
CA THR A 124 -5.18 4.54 18.34
C THR A 124 -4.56 3.37 17.56
N PHE A 125 -5.38 2.46 17.03
CA PHE A 125 -4.88 1.38 16.17
C PHE A 125 -4.32 1.96 14.87
N VAL A 126 -5.08 2.78 14.16
CA VAL A 126 -4.62 3.42 12.91
C VAL A 126 -3.38 4.27 13.18
N ALA A 127 -3.39 5.07 14.25
CA ALA A 127 -2.27 5.93 14.64
C ALA A 127 -0.96 5.15 14.92
N SER A 128 -1.06 3.96 15.54
CA SER A 128 0.09 3.12 15.81
C SER A 128 0.48 2.20 14.66
N PHE A 129 -0.46 1.91 13.75
CA PHE A 129 -0.22 1.04 12.62
C PHE A 129 0.41 1.78 11.44
N ILE A 130 0.05 3.06 11.23
CA ILE A 130 0.52 3.87 10.10
C ILE A 130 1.66 4.79 10.56
N GLY A 131 2.76 4.75 9.83
CA GLY A 131 3.95 5.58 10.07
C GLY A 131 5.21 4.77 10.37
N ASN A 132 6.36 5.31 9.94
CA ASN A 132 7.66 4.73 10.27
C ASN A 132 8.64 5.87 10.59
N PRO A 133 8.90 6.14 11.90
CA PRO A 133 8.41 5.41 13.06
C PRO A 133 6.90 5.55 13.29
N ALA A 134 6.30 4.58 13.97
CA ALA A 134 4.91 4.65 14.39
C ALA A 134 4.69 5.77 15.42
N MET A 135 3.47 6.31 15.51
CA MET A 135 3.12 7.33 16.50
C MET A 135 3.37 6.82 17.93
N ASN A 136 4.08 7.62 18.72
CA ASN A 136 4.23 7.33 20.14
C ASN A 136 2.92 7.60 20.88
N LEU A 137 2.43 6.60 21.62
CA LEU A 137 1.19 6.71 22.38
C LEU A 137 1.49 6.61 23.89
N ILE A 138 1.10 7.65 24.64
CA ILE A 138 1.25 7.65 26.11
C ILE A 138 -0.14 7.70 26.74
N LYS A 139 -0.43 6.72 27.61
CA LYS A 139 -1.64 6.70 28.43
C LYS A 139 -1.40 7.46 29.72
N GLY A 140 -2.32 8.34 30.09
CA GLY A 140 -2.23 9.15 31.30
C GLY A 140 -3.58 9.68 31.75
N GLN A 141 -3.54 10.63 32.67
CA GLN A 141 -4.73 11.29 33.22
C GLN A 141 -4.64 12.79 32.97
N ILE A 142 -5.78 13.39 32.61
CA ILE A 142 -5.91 14.84 32.58
C ILE A 142 -6.68 15.26 33.83
N LYS A 143 -6.10 16.22 34.58
CA LYS A 143 -6.77 16.92 35.68
C LYS A 143 -6.51 18.41 35.55
N SER A 144 -7.59 19.19 35.57
CA SER A 144 -7.52 20.66 35.47
C SER A 144 -6.67 21.16 34.29
N GLY A 145 -6.79 20.50 33.13
CA GLY A 145 -6.05 20.85 31.91
C GLY A 145 -4.59 20.44 31.88
N VAL A 146 -4.12 19.62 32.82
CA VAL A 146 -2.76 19.06 32.88
C VAL A 146 -2.83 17.56 32.65
N PHE A 147 -2.16 17.08 31.57
CA PHE A 147 -1.94 15.65 31.34
C PHE A 147 -0.75 15.19 32.17
N SER A 148 -0.88 14.08 32.87
CA SER A 148 0.19 13.45 33.65
C SER A 148 0.30 11.95 33.35
N ALA A 149 1.54 11.49 33.11
CA ALA A 149 1.88 10.08 32.87
C ALA A 149 3.29 9.81 33.40
N GLY A 150 3.39 9.25 34.62
CA GLY A 150 4.68 9.08 35.29
C GLY A 150 5.38 10.41 35.55
N ALA A 151 6.57 10.59 34.96
CA ALA A 151 7.34 11.83 35.03
C ALA A 151 6.95 12.88 33.97
N VAL A 152 6.04 12.56 33.06
CA VAL A 152 5.62 13.46 31.98
C VAL A 152 4.44 14.30 32.46
N GLU A 153 4.57 15.62 32.35
CA GLU A 153 3.47 16.57 32.55
C GLU A 153 3.39 17.52 31.36
N ILE A 154 2.17 17.66 30.78
CA ILE A 154 1.90 18.57 29.66
C ILE A 154 0.65 19.38 30.01
N LYS A 155 0.78 20.72 29.92
CA LYS A 155 -0.31 21.66 30.24
C LYS A 155 -1.01 22.14 28.97
N GLY A 156 -2.23 22.65 29.14
CA GLY A 156 -2.95 23.37 28.09
C GLY A 156 -4.09 22.57 27.42
N PHE A 157 -4.46 21.42 27.98
CA PHE A 157 -5.61 20.65 27.47
C PHE A 157 -6.94 21.30 27.90
N LYS A 158 -7.84 21.46 26.94
CA LYS A 158 -9.19 22.00 27.18
C LYS A 158 -10.23 20.88 27.04
N VAL A 159 -10.05 19.81 27.78
CA VAL A 159 -10.93 18.65 27.79
C VAL A 159 -11.32 18.30 29.26
N PRO A 160 -12.41 17.57 29.50
CA PRO A 160 -12.81 17.15 30.84
C PRO A 160 -11.71 16.32 31.53
N ASP A 161 -11.70 16.32 32.86
CA ASP A 161 -10.83 15.46 33.64
C ASP A 161 -11.14 13.98 33.35
N GLY A 162 -10.10 13.14 33.18
CA GLY A 162 -10.28 11.72 32.85
C GLY A 162 -9.02 11.04 32.34
N GLY A 163 -9.17 9.77 31.99
CA GLY A 163 -8.10 8.98 31.36
C GLY A 163 -8.02 9.26 29.87
N TYR A 164 -6.84 9.56 29.37
CA TYR A 164 -6.58 9.85 27.95
C TYR A 164 -5.34 9.14 27.45
N THR A 165 -5.30 8.96 26.13
CA THR A 165 -4.08 8.58 25.42
C THR A 165 -3.69 9.74 24.52
N ILE A 166 -2.47 10.25 24.65
CA ILE A 166 -1.93 11.26 23.74
C ILE A 166 -0.98 10.60 22.76
N GLY A 167 -0.96 11.12 21.51
CA GLY A 167 -0.06 10.68 20.44
C GLY A 167 0.82 11.83 19.96
N PHE A 168 2.08 11.53 19.57
CA PHE A 168 3.05 12.48 19.01
C PHE A 168 4.09 11.81 18.15
#